data_03280e0266552a58576149ac74913f11
#
_entry.id   03280e0266552a58576149ac74913f11
#
_cell.length_a   1.000
_cell.length_b   1.000
_cell.length_c   1.000
_cell.angle_alpha   90.00
_cell.angle_beta   90.00
_cell.angle_gamma   90.00
#
_symmetry.space_group_name_H-M   'P 1'
#
loop_
_entity.id
_entity.type
_entity.pdbx_description
1 polymer ?
#
loop_
_entity_poly.entity_id
_entity_poly.type
_entity_poly.pdbx_seq_one_letter_code
_entity_poly.pdbx_strand_id
1 'polypeptide(L)'
;EYLEKCIPLYKLALRGDWNAARRMIDADTSLLNAAITKEWGTLLHAVAGTDQVHFVNQLVKLLSPDDLELQNFNGNTAFCYAAASGNLQIAAMMIKKNARLPKIRGGEGATPLYMAALQGKGDMARHLYDLTTEILQEDEWTTLFFLCIKNELY
;
A
#
# COMPACT_ATOMS: atom_id res chain seq x y z
N GLU A 1 9.31 -12.96 22.40
CA GLU A 1 9.91 -13.51 21.18
C GLU A 1 9.40 -12.82 19.92
N TYR A 2 8.09 -12.68 19.80
CA TYR A 2 7.49 -11.97 18.67
C TYR A 2 7.98 -10.53 18.56
N LEU A 3 7.95 -9.79 19.66
CA LEU A 3 8.40 -8.40 19.72
C LEU A 3 9.90 -8.27 19.45
N GLU A 4 10.69 -9.27 19.85
CA GLU A 4 12.13 -9.28 19.64
C GLU A 4 12.49 -9.27 18.14
N LYS A 5 11.64 -9.83 17.30
CA LYS A 5 11.87 -9.89 15.85
C LYS A 5 11.14 -8.76 15.10
N CYS A 6 9.92 -8.46 15.50
CA CYS A 6 9.09 -7.50 14.77
C CYS A 6 9.56 -6.07 14.90
N ILE A 7 9.99 -5.64 16.11
CA ILE A 7 10.47 -4.28 16.32
C ILE A 7 11.75 -4.00 15.53
N PRO A 8 12.79 -4.86 15.59
CA PRO A 8 13.97 -4.64 14.76
C PRO A 8 13.68 -4.63 13.27
N LEU A 9 12.81 -5.54 12.78
CA LEU A 9 12.44 -5.59 11.38
C LEU A 9 11.75 -4.30 10.94
N TYR A 10 10.82 -3.79 11.74
CA TYR A 10 10.12 -2.54 11.46
C TYR A 10 11.11 -1.37 11.35
N LYS A 11 12.08 -1.30 12.28
CA LYS A 11 13.10 -0.25 12.24
C LYS A 11 13.97 -0.32 10.99
N LEU A 12 14.33 -1.53 10.55
CA LEU A 12 15.09 -1.73 9.31
C LEU A 12 14.29 -1.28 8.10
N ALA A 13 13.00 -1.54 8.10
CA ALA A 13 12.10 -1.12 7.02
C ALA A 13 12.06 0.40 6.93
N LEU A 14 11.92 1.09 8.04
CA LEU A 14 11.89 2.55 8.05
C LEU A 14 13.19 3.18 7.55
N ARG A 15 14.32 2.52 7.78
CA ARG A 15 15.62 2.97 7.28
C ARG A 15 15.89 2.58 5.82
N GLY A 16 15.08 1.68 5.27
CA GLY A 16 15.31 1.14 3.95
C GLY A 16 16.47 0.15 3.88
N ASP A 17 16.86 -0.44 5.00
CA ASP A 17 17.97 -1.40 5.07
C ASP A 17 17.48 -2.79 4.65
N TRP A 18 17.39 -2.99 3.35
CA TRP A 18 16.88 -4.25 2.79
C TRP A 18 17.81 -5.43 3.11
N ASN A 19 19.12 -5.23 3.03
CA ASN A 19 20.05 -6.34 3.25
C ASN A 19 19.91 -6.95 4.65
N ALA A 20 19.81 -6.10 5.67
CA ALA A 20 19.62 -6.57 7.05
C ALA A 20 18.22 -7.20 7.22
N ALA A 21 17.19 -6.58 6.64
CA ALA A 21 15.82 -7.12 6.69
C ALA A 21 15.75 -8.49 6.00
N ARG A 22 16.41 -8.64 4.85
CA ARG A 22 16.44 -9.90 4.11
C ARG A 22 17.06 -11.02 4.93
N ARG A 23 18.14 -10.72 5.67
CA ARG A 23 18.76 -11.72 6.54
C ARG A 23 17.80 -12.21 7.62
N MET A 24 17.02 -11.30 8.20
CA MET A 24 16.00 -11.69 9.18
C MET A 24 14.90 -12.55 8.54
N ILE A 25 14.44 -12.19 7.37
CA ILE A 25 13.40 -12.93 6.65
C ILE A 25 13.89 -14.32 6.27
N ASP A 26 15.14 -14.44 5.81
CA ASP A 26 15.71 -15.74 5.45
C ASP A 26 15.85 -16.66 6.66
N ALA A 27 16.11 -16.07 7.83
CA ALA A 27 16.19 -16.83 9.08
C ALA A 27 14.80 -17.26 9.60
N ASP A 28 13.76 -16.48 9.27
CA ASP A 28 12.38 -16.76 9.69
C ASP A 28 11.41 -16.21 8.65
N THR A 29 11.01 -17.06 7.72
CA THR A 29 10.15 -16.67 6.59
C THR A 29 8.75 -16.25 7.03
N SER A 30 8.31 -16.60 8.25
CA SER A 30 7.02 -16.15 8.76
C SER A 30 6.96 -14.62 8.91
N LEU A 31 8.10 -13.95 8.95
CA LEU A 31 8.17 -12.49 9.06
C LEU A 31 7.65 -11.78 7.81
N LEU A 32 7.59 -12.45 6.66
CA LEU A 32 7.07 -11.84 5.43
C LEU A 32 5.64 -11.31 5.60
N ASN A 33 4.80 -12.04 6.32
CA ASN A 33 3.39 -11.69 6.49
C ASN A 33 2.98 -11.53 7.95
N ALA A 34 3.95 -11.46 8.86
CA ALA A 34 3.67 -11.21 10.27
C ALA A 34 3.11 -9.79 10.46
N ALA A 35 2.19 -9.64 11.41
CA ALA A 35 1.68 -8.33 11.79
C ALA A 35 2.73 -7.61 12.64
N ILE A 36 3.39 -6.61 12.09
CA ILE A 36 4.52 -5.93 12.74
C ILE A 36 4.23 -4.46 13.07
N THR A 37 3.11 -3.91 12.60
CA THR A 37 2.73 -2.53 12.92
C THR A 37 1.67 -2.49 14.01
N LYS A 38 1.43 -1.29 14.55
CA LYS A 38 0.36 -1.07 15.55
C LYS A 38 -1.01 -1.47 15.03
N GLU A 39 -1.24 -1.22 13.74
CA GLU A 39 -2.52 -1.50 13.10
C GLU A 39 -2.56 -2.94 12.56
N TRP A 40 -1.66 -3.80 13.02
CA TRP A 40 -1.57 -5.20 12.60
C TRP A 40 -1.24 -5.36 11.12
N GLY A 41 -0.55 -4.37 10.57
CA GLY A 41 -0.07 -4.41 9.19
C GLY A 41 1.21 -5.23 9.07
N THR A 42 1.43 -5.74 7.85
CA THR A 42 2.63 -6.49 7.51
C THR A 42 3.81 -5.56 7.22
N LEU A 43 4.95 -6.15 6.93
CA LEU A 43 6.13 -5.41 6.49
C LEU A 43 5.82 -4.54 5.26
N LEU A 44 5.05 -5.07 4.30
CA LEU A 44 4.66 -4.30 3.13
C LEU A 44 3.81 -3.08 3.49
N HIS A 45 2.88 -3.22 4.46
CA HIS A 45 2.13 -2.06 4.97
C HIS A 45 3.06 -0.97 5.50
N ALA A 46 4.12 -1.38 6.19
CA ALA A 46 5.06 -0.43 6.80
C ALA A 46 5.81 0.39 5.76
N VAL A 47 6.12 -0.18 4.60
CA VAL A 47 6.98 0.48 3.59
C VAL A 47 6.24 1.02 2.37
N ALA A 48 5.00 0.58 2.12
CA ALA A 48 4.28 0.98 0.91
C ALA A 48 3.99 2.49 0.85
N GLY A 49 3.83 3.14 1.98
CA GLY A 49 3.60 4.58 2.07
C GLY A 49 4.87 5.42 2.22
N THR A 50 6.04 4.81 2.05
CA THR A 50 7.33 5.49 2.16
C THR A 50 7.94 5.68 0.77
N ASP A 51 9.11 6.30 0.71
CA ASP A 51 9.88 6.45 -0.53
C ASP A 51 10.91 5.33 -0.70
N GLN A 52 10.78 4.23 0.03
CA GLN A 52 11.72 3.11 -0.01
C GLN A 52 11.46 2.21 -1.22
N VAL A 53 11.66 2.75 -2.41
CA VAL A 53 11.34 2.06 -3.68
C VAL A 53 12.10 0.74 -3.81
N HIS A 54 13.40 0.76 -3.52
CA HIS A 54 14.23 -0.44 -3.61
C HIS A 54 13.76 -1.53 -2.64
N PHE A 55 13.48 -1.14 -1.39
CA PHE A 55 12.99 -2.07 -0.37
C PHE A 55 11.69 -2.73 -0.81
N VAL A 56 10.73 -1.92 -1.26
CA VAL A 56 9.44 -2.43 -1.74
C VAL A 56 9.62 -3.36 -2.94
N ASN A 57 10.47 -2.98 -3.89
CA ASN A 57 10.72 -3.79 -5.07
C ASN A 57 11.24 -5.19 -4.70
N GLN A 58 12.19 -5.25 -3.80
CA GLN A 58 12.76 -6.52 -3.35
C GLN A 58 11.75 -7.34 -2.56
N LEU A 59 10.98 -6.68 -1.68
CA LEU A 59 9.97 -7.35 -0.87
C LEU A 59 8.84 -7.93 -1.73
N VAL A 60 8.35 -7.18 -2.69
CA VAL A 60 7.26 -7.61 -3.58
C VAL A 60 7.68 -8.86 -4.38
N LYS A 61 8.95 -8.97 -4.74
CA LYS A 61 9.45 -10.16 -5.43
C LYS A 61 9.33 -11.44 -4.59
N LEU A 62 9.39 -11.32 -3.27
CA LEU A 62 9.29 -12.44 -2.34
C LEU A 62 7.84 -12.81 -2.01
N LEU A 63 6.91 -11.88 -2.18
CA LEU A 63 5.51 -12.06 -1.82
C LEU A 63 4.72 -12.67 -2.98
N SER A 64 3.67 -13.45 -2.64
CA SER A 64 2.72 -13.89 -3.66
C SER A 64 1.74 -12.75 -4.00
N PRO A 65 1.05 -12.81 -5.15
CA PRO A 65 0.02 -11.82 -5.45
C PRO A 65 -1.05 -11.69 -4.35
N ASP A 66 -1.45 -12.81 -3.76
CA ASP A 66 -2.46 -12.80 -2.69
C ASP A 66 -1.96 -12.14 -1.41
N ASP A 67 -0.67 -12.23 -1.14
CA ASP A 67 -0.08 -11.57 0.03
C ASP A 67 -0.26 -10.05 -0.01
N LEU A 68 -0.31 -9.47 -1.21
CA LEU A 68 -0.51 -8.04 -1.38
C LEU A 68 -1.93 -7.59 -1.03
N GLU A 69 -2.87 -8.53 -0.91
CA GLU A 69 -4.27 -8.23 -0.57
C GLU A 69 -4.55 -8.31 0.92
N LEU A 70 -3.55 -8.64 1.75
CA LEU A 70 -3.72 -8.69 3.20
C LEU A 70 -4.12 -7.31 3.73
N GLN A 71 -5.12 -7.30 4.60
CA GLN A 71 -5.64 -6.08 5.21
C GLN A 71 -5.18 -5.97 6.65
N ASN A 72 -4.86 -4.73 7.06
CA ASN A 72 -4.54 -4.47 8.45
C ASN A 72 -5.82 -4.32 9.27
N PHE A 73 -5.69 -3.96 10.55
CA PHE A 73 -6.84 -3.79 11.46
C PHE A 73 -7.85 -2.76 10.95
N ASN A 74 -7.39 -1.74 10.22
CA ASN A 74 -8.26 -0.70 9.66
C ASN A 74 -8.92 -1.12 8.34
N GLY A 75 -8.66 -2.32 7.86
CA GLY A 75 -9.21 -2.82 6.60
C GLY A 75 -8.42 -2.41 5.37
N ASN A 76 -7.26 -1.79 5.54
CA ASN A 76 -6.46 -1.31 4.42
C ASN A 76 -5.46 -2.35 3.94
N THR A 77 -5.34 -2.50 2.62
CA THR A 77 -4.18 -3.19 2.02
C THR A 77 -2.98 -2.25 2.03
N ALA A 78 -1.80 -2.80 1.82
CA ALA A 78 -0.59 -1.98 1.66
C ALA A 78 -0.71 -1.02 0.47
N PHE A 79 -1.42 -1.43 -0.58
CA PHE A 79 -1.63 -0.59 -1.76
C PHE A 79 -2.39 0.71 -1.43
N CYS A 80 -3.28 0.68 -0.45
CA CYS A 80 -3.99 1.89 0.00
C CYS A 80 -3.00 2.97 0.45
N TYR A 81 -1.96 2.57 1.17
CA TYR A 81 -0.93 3.51 1.63
C TYR A 81 -0.06 4.01 0.48
N ALA A 82 0.24 3.14 -0.49
CA ALA A 82 0.98 3.56 -1.68
C ALA A 82 0.19 4.61 -2.48
N ALA A 83 -1.11 4.40 -2.64
CA ALA A 83 -1.98 5.35 -3.32
C ALA A 83 -2.04 6.70 -2.58
N ALA A 84 -2.22 6.65 -1.26
CA ALA A 84 -2.29 7.85 -0.43
C ALA A 84 -0.98 8.64 -0.43
N SER A 85 0.17 7.96 -0.55
CA SER A 85 1.48 8.62 -0.59
C SER A 85 1.79 9.24 -1.95
N GLY A 86 1.14 8.76 -3.01
CA GLY A 86 1.37 9.26 -4.36
C GLY A 86 2.62 8.74 -5.05
N ASN A 87 3.25 7.70 -4.53
CA ASN A 87 4.46 7.14 -5.14
C ASN A 87 4.09 6.22 -6.31
N LEU A 88 4.18 6.75 -7.53
CA LEU A 88 3.79 6.00 -8.75
C LEU A 88 4.68 4.78 -9.00
N GLN A 89 5.96 4.84 -8.66
CA GLN A 89 6.86 3.70 -8.85
C GLN A 89 6.45 2.52 -7.98
N ILE A 90 6.14 2.77 -6.72
CA ILE A 90 5.69 1.73 -5.79
C ILE A 90 4.34 1.17 -6.24
N ALA A 91 3.40 2.05 -6.61
CA ALA A 91 2.10 1.61 -7.09
C ALA A 91 2.23 0.74 -8.33
N ALA A 92 3.06 1.13 -9.30
CA ALA A 92 3.27 0.37 -10.53
C ALA A 92 3.83 -1.02 -10.26
N MET A 93 4.79 -1.13 -9.34
CA MET A 93 5.37 -2.43 -8.95
C MET A 93 4.33 -3.35 -8.35
N MET A 94 3.47 -2.80 -7.49
CA MET A 94 2.44 -3.58 -6.83
C MET A 94 1.36 -4.03 -7.81
N ILE A 95 0.91 -3.14 -8.69
CA ILE A 95 -0.09 -3.46 -9.72
C ILE A 95 0.43 -4.53 -10.68
N LYS A 96 1.71 -4.45 -11.03
CA LYS A 96 2.33 -5.45 -11.90
C LYS A 96 2.27 -6.84 -11.27
N LYS A 97 2.43 -6.92 -9.96
CA LYS A 97 2.34 -8.19 -9.22
C LYS A 97 0.89 -8.65 -9.06
N ASN A 98 -0.03 -7.72 -8.82
CA ASN A 98 -1.44 -8.01 -8.61
C ASN A 98 -2.31 -6.88 -9.17
N ALA A 99 -2.86 -7.09 -10.37
CA ALA A 99 -3.65 -6.08 -11.08
C ALA A 99 -4.99 -5.75 -10.40
N ARG A 100 -5.43 -6.53 -9.41
CA ARG A 100 -6.69 -6.31 -8.70
C ARG A 100 -6.59 -5.20 -7.65
N LEU A 101 -5.38 -4.84 -7.22
CA LEU A 101 -5.18 -3.94 -6.07
C LEU A 101 -5.95 -2.62 -6.15
N PRO A 102 -6.01 -1.93 -7.31
CA PRO A 102 -6.78 -0.67 -7.37
C PRO A 102 -8.27 -0.85 -7.09
N LYS A 103 -8.80 -2.05 -7.27
CA LYS A 103 -10.23 -2.36 -7.09
C LYS A 103 -10.56 -2.89 -5.70
N ILE A 104 -9.57 -3.13 -4.87
CA ILE A 104 -9.79 -3.63 -3.51
C ILE A 104 -9.99 -2.45 -2.57
N ARG A 105 -11.18 -2.38 -1.99
CA ARG A 105 -11.53 -1.31 -1.07
C ARG A 105 -10.80 -1.47 0.25
N GLY A 106 -10.38 -0.36 0.82
CA GLY A 106 -9.75 -0.33 2.14
C GLY A 106 -10.72 -0.01 3.25
N GLY A 107 -10.22 0.63 4.30
CA GLY A 107 -11.02 1.01 5.46
C GLY A 107 -12.22 1.85 5.09
N GLU A 108 -13.35 1.57 5.73
CA GLU A 108 -14.63 2.26 5.49
C GLU A 108 -15.12 2.16 4.04
N GLY A 109 -14.65 1.15 3.31
CA GLY A 109 -15.03 0.96 1.92
C GLY A 109 -14.38 1.91 0.92
N ALA A 110 -13.38 2.68 1.35
CA ALA A 110 -12.71 3.66 0.49
C ALA A 110 -11.83 2.97 -0.57
N THR A 111 -11.92 3.43 -1.81
CA THR A 111 -11.04 2.94 -2.87
C THR A 111 -9.66 3.59 -2.75
N PRO A 112 -8.59 2.95 -3.27
CA PRO A 112 -7.29 3.61 -3.36
C PRO A 112 -7.35 4.92 -4.15
N LEU A 113 -8.18 4.99 -5.19
CA LEU A 113 -8.41 6.23 -5.94
C LEU A 113 -8.92 7.36 -5.03
N TYR A 114 -9.92 7.05 -4.19
CA TYR A 114 -10.45 8.03 -3.23
C TYR A 114 -9.35 8.52 -2.29
N MET A 115 -8.54 7.60 -1.78
CA MET A 115 -7.45 7.94 -0.86
C MET A 115 -6.41 8.86 -1.51
N ALA A 116 -6.06 8.60 -2.78
CA ALA A 116 -5.14 9.43 -3.53
C ALA A 116 -5.72 10.84 -3.74
N ALA A 117 -6.99 10.91 -4.13
CA ALA A 117 -7.66 12.19 -4.34
C ALA A 117 -7.79 12.99 -3.05
N LEU A 118 -8.11 12.31 -1.94
CA LEU A 118 -8.25 12.94 -0.62
C LEU A 118 -6.93 13.57 -0.17
N GLN A 119 -5.81 12.94 -0.49
CA GLN A 119 -4.47 13.42 -0.15
C GLN A 119 -3.91 14.41 -1.19
N GLY A 120 -4.70 14.76 -2.20
CA GLY A 120 -4.27 15.70 -3.23
C GLY A 120 -3.22 15.15 -4.19
N LYS A 121 -3.11 13.82 -4.32
CA LYS A 121 -2.13 13.16 -5.18
C LYS A 121 -2.68 13.02 -6.59
N GLY A 122 -2.63 14.13 -7.36
CA GLY A 122 -3.26 14.22 -8.67
C GLY A 122 -2.76 13.20 -9.69
N ASP A 123 -1.46 13.02 -9.78
CA ASP A 123 -0.89 12.06 -10.74
C ASP A 123 -1.30 10.62 -10.41
N MET A 124 -1.32 10.28 -9.12
CA MET A 124 -1.79 8.98 -8.67
C MET A 124 -3.28 8.81 -8.97
N ALA A 125 -4.08 9.83 -8.68
CA ALA A 125 -5.53 9.77 -8.93
C ALA A 125 -5.81 9.57 -10.42
N ARG A 126 -5.11 10.28 -11.30
CA ARG A 126 -5.25 10.10 -12.75
C ARG A 126 -4.85 8.70 -13.18
N HIS A 127 -3.76 8.18 -12.63
CA HIS A 127 -3.30 6.83 -12.95
C HIS A 127 -4.31 5.76 -12.52
N LEU A 128 -4.93 5.93 -11.34
CA LEU A 128 -5.87 4.95 -10.80
C LEU A 128 -7.29 5.09 -11.37
N TYR A 129 -7.63 6.21 -11.95
CA TYR A 129 -8.98 6.48 -12.43
C TYR A 129 -9.48 5.39 -13.39
N ASP A 130 -8.74 5.14 -14.45
CA ASP A 130 -9.15 4.16 -15.46
C ASP A 130 -9.19 2.74 -14.91
N LEU A 131 -8.40 2.46 -13.87
CA LEU A 131 -8.33 1.14 -13.26
C LEU A 131 -9.45 0.90 -12.24
N THR A 132 -10.19 1.94 -11.86
CA THR A 132 -11.15 1.88 -10.76
C THR A 132 -12.61 2.10 -11.21
N THR A 133 -12.83 2.68 -12.39
CA THR A 133 -14.16 3.11 -12.85
C THR A 133 -15.24 2.04 -12.77
N GLU A 134 -14.87 0.77 -13.01
CA GLU A 134 -15.83 -0.34 -13.03
C GLU A 134 -16.54 -0.56 -11.70
N ILE A 135 -15.90 -0.21 -10.59
CA ILE A 135 -16.43 -0.52 -9.25
C ILE A 135 -17.03 0.69 -8.55
N LEU A 136 -16.90 1.89 -9.13
CA LEU A 136 -17.40 3.12 -8.51
C LEU A 136 -18.91 3.22 -8.59
N GLN A 137 -19.54 3.58 -7.48
CA GLN A 137 -20.96 3.81 -7.39
C GLN A 137 -21.27 5.29 -7.61
N GLU A 138 -22.55 5.61 -7.86
CA GLU A 138 -22.95 6.97 -8.24
C GLU A 138 -22.56 8.02 -7.20
N ASP A 139 -22.76 7.73 -5.94
CA ASP A 139 -22.40 8.65 -4.85
C ASP A 139 -20.87 8.85 -4.77
N GLU A 140 -20.10 7.82 -5.11
CA GLU A 140 -18.65 7.90 -5.12
C GLU A 140 -18.14 8.82 -6.24
N TRP A 141 -18.79 8.80 -7.41
CA TRP A 141 -18.48 9.73 -8.50
C TRP A 141 -18.66 11.17 -8.05
N THR A 142 -19.75 11.45 -7.36
CA THR A 142 -20.04 12.79 -6.84
C THR A 142 -18.98 13.23 -5.84
N THR A 143 -18.62 12.36 -4.91
CA THR A 143 -17.60 12.64 -3.91
C THR A 143 -16.24 12.92 -4.55
N LEU A 144 -15.85 12.11 -5.52
CA LEU A 144 -14.59 12.30 -6.24
C LEU A 144 -14.57 13.62 -7.01
N PHE A 145 -15.68 13.97 -7.63
CA PHE A 145 -15.81 15.23 -8.36
C PHE A 145 -15.53 16.42 -7.42
N PHE A 146 -16.16 16.43 -6.26
CA PHE A 146 -15.95 17.53 -5.30
C PHE A 146 -14.53 17.54 -4.73
N LEU A 147 -13.94 16.36 -4.50
CA LEU A 147 -12.54 16.28 -4.06
C LEU A 147 -11.59 16.83 -5.12
N CYS A 148 -11.84 16.54 -6.38
CA CYS A 148 -11.00 17.04 -7.47
C CYS A 148 -11.08 18.57 -7.55
N ILE A 149 -12.25 19.15 -7.39
CA ILE A 149 -12.41 20.60 -7.35
C ILE A 149 -11.68 21.20 -6.14
N LYS A 150 -11.89 20.63 -4.96
CA LYS A 150 -11.30 21.09 -3.71
C LYS A 150 -9.77 21.08 -3.78
N ASN A 151 -9.20 20.06 -4.39
CA ASN A 151 -7.75 19.87 -4.45
C ASN A 151 -7.14 20.29 -5.80
N GLU A 152 -7.95 20.91 -6.66
CA GLU A 152 -7.50 21.40 -7.98
C GLU A 152 -6.85 20.29 -8.83
N LEU A 153 -7.43 19.09 -8.84
CA LEU A 153 -6.91 17.91 -9.55
C LEU A 153 -7.50 17.71 -10.95
N TYR A 154 -8.05 18.75 -11.54
CA TYR A 154 -8.67 18.67 -12.85
C TYR A 154 -7.75 19.09 -14.01
#